data_ef2402e3924f29d20ba3b37e7b3ed609
#
_entry.id   ef2402e3924f29d20ba3b37e7b3ed609
#
_cell.length_a   1.000
_cell.length_b   1.000
_cell.length_c   1.000
_cell.angle_alpha   90.00
_cell.angle_beta   90.00
_cell.angle_gamma   90.00
#
_symmetry.space_group_name_H-M   'P 1'
#
loop_
_entity.id
_entity.type
_entity.pdbx_description
1 polymer ?
#
loop_
_entity_poly.entity_id
_entity_poly.type
_entity_poly.pdbx_seq_one_letter_code
_entity_poly.pdbx_strand_id
1 'polypeptide(L)'
;MPVYSNRETQRVENVNGGDGAMIRDRLLSEEKIAEVGGKCTYLSQITVEPSSSLGIHEHTGECELYFVTSGKAIYTENGVEYEVAPGDAMLCESGSTHGIKNVSDTEPLTFVAVIMQN
;
A
#
# COMPACT_ATOMS: atom_id res chain seq x y z
N MET A 1 -23.38 -5.25 10.87
CA MET A 1 -22.99 -6.21 9.83
C MET A 1 -21.50 -6.54 9.95
N PRO A 2 -21.10 -7.84 10.07
CA PRO A 2 -19.68 -8.20 10.12
C PRO A 2 -19.00 -8.25 8.75
N VAL A 3 -19.75 -8.13 7.66
CA VAL A 3 -19.21 -8.21 6.30
C VAL A 3 -19.29 -6.85 5.62
N TYR A 4 -18.17 -6.34 5.16
CA TYR A 4 -18.04 -5.02 4.53
C TYR A 4 -17.72 -5.19 3.06
N SER A 5 -18.73 -5.47 2.24
CA SER A 5 -18.56 -5.81 0.82
C SER A 5 -18.89 -4.66 -0.14
N ASN A 6 -19.63 -3.64 0.31
CA ASN A 6 -20.00 -2.47 -0.51
C ASN A 6 -19.14 -1.27 -0.14
N ARG A 7 -17.84 -1.36 -0.46
CA ARG A 7 -16.88 -0.31 -0.16
C ARG A 7 -16.70 0.61 -1.35
N GLU A 8 -16.51 1.89 -1.07
CA GLU A 8 -16.13 2.84 -2.11
C GLU A 8 -14.63 2.72 -2.39
N THR A 9 -14.28 2.80 -3.67
CA THR A 9 -12.87 2.83 -4.09
C THR A 9 -12.52 4.23 -4.55
N GLN A 10 -11.24 4.55 -4.53
CA GLN A 10 -10.68 5.85 -4.87
C GLN A 10 -9.51 5.66 -5.81
N ARG A 11 -9.57 6.27 -7.00
CA ARG A 11 -8.42 6.31 -7.89
C ARG A 11 -7.60 7.55 -7.59
N VAL A 12 -6.31 7.37 -7.33
CA VAL A 12 -5.40 8.45 -6.95
C VAL A 12 -4.21 8.46 -7.91
N GLU A 13 -3.92 9.61 -8.51
CA GLU A 13 -2.81 9.77 -9.43
C GLU A 13 -1.57 10.33 -8.72
N ASN A 14 -0.41 9.93 -9.22
CA ASN A 14 0.90 10.46 -8.81
C ASN A 14 1.12 10.46 -7.29
N VAL A 15 0.81 9.34 -6.65
CA VAL A 15 0.94 9.20 -5.19
C VAL A 15 2.39 9.37 -4.78
N ASN A 16 2.65 10.29 -3.87
CA ASN A 16 4.00 10.62 -3.37
C ASN A 16 4.99 10.94 -4.50
N GLY A 17 4.53 11.53 -5.59
CA GLY A 17 5.37 11.86 -6.74
C GLY A 17 5.67 10.68 -7.66
N GLY A 18 4.99 9.55 -7.49
CA GLY A 18 5.11 8.41 -8.39
C GLY A 18 4.43 8.64 -9.73
N ASP A 19 4.52 7.65 -10.61
CA ASP A 19 3.95 7.69 -11.95
C ASP A 19 2.59 7.00 -11.98
N GLY A 20 1.70 7.47 -12.87
CA GLY A 20 0.41 6.84 -13.12
C GLY A 20 -0.52 6.89 -11.92
N ALA A 21 -1.20 5.79 -11.65
CA ALA A 21 -2.27 5.78 -10.66
C ALA A 21 -2.36 4.49 -9.86
N MET A 22 -3.01 4.60 -8.73
CA MET A 22 -3.42 3.45 -7.92
C MET A 22 -4.89 3.57 -7.57
N ILE A 23 -5.50 2.45 -7.22
CA ILE A 23 -6.85 2.39 -6.68
C ILE A 23 -6.74 1.98 -5.21
N ARG A 24 -7.32 2.79 -4.34
CA ARG A 24 -7.39 2.51 -2.90
C ARG A 24 -8.75 1.92 -2.58
N ASP A 25 -8.76 0.75 -1.98
CA ASP A 25 -9.94 0.11 -1.44
C ASP A 25 -9.76 -0.01 0.07
N ARG A 26 -10.34 0.89 0.82
CA ARG A 26 -10.27 0.83 2.29
C ARG A 26 -11.12 -0.33 2.76
N LEU A 27 -10.50 -1.33 3.37
CA LEU A 27 -11.20 -2.51 3.87
C LEU A 27 -12.08 -2.18 5.07
N LEU A 28 -11.67 -1.19 5.85
CA LEU A 28 -12.48 -0.52 6.85
C LEU A 28 -12.42 0.98 6.60
N SER A 29 -13.53 1.66 6.80
CA SER A 29 -13.58 3.13 6.68
C SER A 29 -12.69 3.79 7.72
N GLU A 30 -12.31 5.04 7.48
CA GLU A 30 -11.53 5.81 8.46
C GLU A 30 -12.25 5.88 9.80
N GLU A 31 -13.58 6.04 9.78
CA GLU A 31 -14.39 6.10 11.00
C GLU A 31 -14.35 4.79 11.77
N LYS A 32 -14.52 3.67 11.05
CA LYS A 32 -14.56 2.35 11.69
C LYS A 32 -13.20 1.94 12.23
N ILE A 33 -12.13 2.19 11.51
CA ILE A 33 -10.80 1.86 11.99
C ILE A 33 -10.40 2.73 13.19
N ALA A 34 -10.84 3.98 13.25
CA ALA A 34 -10.63 4.84 14.41
C ALA A 34 -11.34 4.27 15.65
N GLU A 35 -12.50 3.64 15.45
CA GLU A 35 -13.29 3.04 16.53
C GLU A 35 -12.66 1.74 17.06
N VAL A 36 -12.22 0.85 16.18
CA VAL A 36 -11.84 -0.52 16.56
C VAL A 36 -10.38 -0.88 16.33
N GLY A 37 -9.64 -0.05 15.61
CA GLY A 37 -8.31 -0.40 15.11
C GLY A 37 -7.19 -0.37 16.14
N GLY A 38 -7.39 0.30 17.28
CA GLY A 38 -6.32 0.50 18.24
C GLY A 38 -5.17 1.28 17.59
N LYS A 39 -3.98 0.67 17.54
CA LYS A 39 -2.83 1.28 16.89
C LYS A 39 -2.83 1.14 15.35
N CYS A 40 -3.69 0.30 14.81
CA CYS A 40 -3.86 0.19 13.36
C CYS A 40 -4.71 1.37 12.88
N THR A 41 -4.17 2.19 11.99
CA THR A 41 -4.83 3.42 11.52
C THR A 41 -5.18 3.37 10.04
N TYR A 42 -4.73 2.34 9.32
CA TYR A 42 -4.94 2.23 7.88
C TYR A 42 -4.93 0.77 7.49
N LEU A 43 -5.94 0.35 6.75
CA LEU A 43 -6.08 -1.02 6.27
C LEU A 43 -6.78 -0.97 4.91
N SER A 44 -6.00 -1.17 3.85
CA SER A 44 -6.50 -1.02 2.49
C SER A 44 -5.92 -2.06 1.57
N GLN A 45 -6.68 -2.46 0.56
CA GLN A 45 -6.13 -3.12 -0.61
C GLN A 45 -5.78 -2.05 -1.62
N ILE A 46 -4.55 -2.08 -2.11
CA ILE A 46 -4.04 -1.14 -3.11
C ILE A 46 -3.86 -1.89 -4.41
N THR A 47 -4.38 -1.31 -5.49
CA THR A 47 -4.12 -1.79 -6.85
C THR A 47 -3.30 -0.72 -7.56
N VAL A 48 -2.06 -1.04 -7.89
CA VAL A 48 -1.19 -0.16 -8.68
C VAL A 48 -1.39 -0.52 -10.15
N GLU A 49 -1.85 0.44 -10.94
CA GLU A 49 -2.13 0.21 -12.36
C GLU A 49 -0.84 -0.15 -13.11
N PRO A 50 -0.96 -0.79 -14.30
CA PRO A 50 0.23 -1.09 -15.11
C PRO A 50 1.08 0.16 -15.34
N SER A 51 2.39 -0.02 -15.34
CA SER A 51 3.41 1.04 -15.53
C SER A 51 3.35 2.16 -14.50
N SER A 52 2.69 1.93 -13.37
CA SER A 52 2.50 2.93 -12.32
C SER A 52 3.35 2.63 -11.10
N SER A 53 3.53 3.64 -10.26
CA SER A 53 4.33 3.51 -9.03
C SER A 53 3.81 4.42 -7.94
N LEU A 54 4.08 4.04 -6.70
CA LEU A 54 3.98 4.92 -5.54
C LEU A 54 5.39 5.45 -5.25
N GLY A 55 5.54 6.76 -5.18
CA GLY A 55 6.84 7.40 -4.99
C GLY A 55 7.44 7.14 -3.61
N ILE A 56 8.73 7.42 -3.51
CA ILE A 56 9.46 7.26 -2.25
C ILE A 56 8.95 8.27 -1.23
N HIS A 57 8.63 7.78 -0.05
CA HIS A 57 8.15 8.61 1.06
C HIS A 57 8.58 8.01 2.39
N GLU A 58 8.64 8.86 3.42
CA GLU A 58 9.06 8.46 4.76
C GLU A 58 7.86 8.27 5.68
N HIS A 59 7.94 7.27 6.56
CA HIS A 59 7.00 7.09 7.66
C HIS A 59 7.69 7.50 8.97
N THR A 60 7.02 8.33 9.75
CA THR A 60 7.53 8.81 11.05
C THR A 60 6.45 8.61 12.12
N GLY A 61 6.81 7.94 13.22
CA GLY A 61 5.87 7.64 14.29
C GLY A 61 4.93 6.49 14.00
N GLU A 62 5.16 5.79 12.89
CA GLU A 62 4.34 4.67 12.45
C GLU A 62 5.18 3.73 11.59
N CYS A 63 4.68 2.54 11.36
CA CYS A 63 5.25 1.61 10.39
C CYS A 63 4.16 1.18 9.41
N GLU A 64 4.57 0.78 8.21
CA GLU A 64 3.64 0.29 7.19
C GLU A 64 4.09 -1.05 6.66
N LEU A 65 3.17 -2.01 6.61
CA LEU A 65 3.40 -3.33 6.02
C LEU A 65 2.63 -3.43 4.72
N TYR A 66 3.31 -3.90 3.67
CA TYR A 66 2.69 -4.31 2.41
C TYR A 66 2.72 -5.82 2.29
N PHE A 67 1.63 -6.43 1.92
CA PHE A 67 1.55 -7.86 1.62
C PHE A 67 1.05 -8.05 0.19
N VAL A 68 1.92 -8.54 -0.70
CA VAL A 68 1.60 -8.69 -2.13
C VAL A 68 0.65 -9.87 -2.33
N THR A 69 -0.45 -9.62 -3.02
CA THR A 69 -1.47 -10.63 -3.34
C THR A 69 -1.47 -11.01 -4.82
N SER A 70 -1.12 -10.10 -5.73
CA SER A 70 -0.99 -10.41 -7.15
C SER A 70 -0.04 -9.44 -7.84
N GLY A 71 0.54 -9.88 -8.96
CA GLY A 71 1.47 -9.09 -9.72
C GLY A 71 2.91 -9.19 -9.21
N LYS A 72 3.80 -8.39 -9.81
CA LYS A 72 5.22 -8.32 -9.44
C LYS A 72 5.65 -6.88 -9.38
N ALA A 73 6.57 -6.57 -8.48
CA ALA A 73 6.99 -5.21 -8.26
C ALA A 73 8.47 -5.12 -7.89
N ILE A 74 8.99 -3.91 -8.01
CA ILE A 74 10.23 -3.48 -7.37
C ILE A 74 9.83 -2.65 -6.15
N TYR A 75 10.21 -3.12 -4.98
CA TYR A 75 10.01 -2.42 -3.72
C TYR A 75 11.33 -1.79 -3.30
N THR A 76 11.32 -0.50 -3.01
CA THR A 76 12.52 0.23 -2.60
C THR A 76 12.38 0.64 -1.14
N GLU A 77 13.38 0.32 -0.32
CA GLU A 77 13.42 0.75 1.08
C GLU A 77 14.81 1.26 1.41
N ASN A 78 14.87 2.49 1.91
CA ASN A 78 16.13 3.17 2.24
C ASN A 78 17.16 3.09 1.09
N GLY A 79 16.67 3.28 -0.14
CA GLY A 79 17.51 3.28 -1.34
C GLY A 79 17.90 1.91 -1.88
N VAL A 80 17.46 0.83 -1.26
CA VAL A 80 17.76 -0.54 -1.72
C VAL A 80 16.54 -1.13 -2.41
N GLU A 81 16.74 -1.68 -3.60
CA GLU A 81 15.66 -2.28 -4.39
C GLU A 81 15.55 -3.78 -4.15
N TYR A 82 14.31 -4.25 -4.06
CA TYR A 82 13.98 -5.67 -3.89
C TYR A 82 12.91 -6.06 -4.90
N GLU A 83 13.10 -7.20 -5.58
CA GLU A 83 12.03 -7.79 -6.37
C GLU A 83 11.06 -8.51 -5.43
N VAL A 84 9.77 -8.20 -5.55
CA VAL A 84 8.73 -8.79 -4.71
C VAL A 84 7.62 -9.38 -5.57
N ALA A 85 6.97 -10.42 -5.04
CA ALA A 85 5.95 -11.20 -5.72
C ALA A 85 4.87 -11.64 -4.71
N PRO A 86 3.76 -12.25 -5.17
CA PRO A 86 2.71 -12.68 -4.26
C PRO A 86 3.23 -13.56 -3.11
N GLY A 87 2.79 -13.23 -1.91
CA GLY A 87 3.23 -13.89 -0.67
C GLY A 87 4.34 -13.16 0.06
N ASP A 88 4.98 -12.15 -0.58
CA ASP A 88 6.01 -11.36 0.09
C ASP A 88 5.39 -10.27 0.97
N ALA A 89 5.96 -10.07 2.14
CA ALA A 89 5.58 -9.00 3.05
C ALA A 89 6.78 -8.07 3.25
N MET A 90 6.53 -6.76 3.21
CA MET A 90 7.56 -5.75 3.38
C MET A 90 7.14 -4.79 4.50
N LEU A 91 8.02 -4.59 5.46
CA LEU A 91 7.76 -3.70 6.59
C LEU A 91 8.68 -2.48 6.53
N CYS A 92 8.08 -1.30 6.40
CA CYS A 92 8.77 -0.03 6.48
C CYS A 92 8.60 0.52 7.90
N GLU A 93 9.66 0.50 8.69
CA GLU A 93 9.63 0.98 10.07
C GLU A 93 9.74 2.50 10.13
N SER A 94 9.40 3.05 11.29
CA SER A 94 9.50 4.50 11.53
C SER A 94 10.92 5.00 11.25
N GLY A 95 11.02 6.09 10.51
CA GLY A 95 12.30 6.68 10.09
C GLY A 95 12.83 6.13 8.78
N SER A 96 12.21 5.09 8.22
CA SER A 96 12.60 4.54 6.93
C SER A 96 11.77 5.14 5.80
N THR A 97 12.33 5.08 4.59
CA THR A 97 11.65 5.48 3.36
C THR A 97 11.32 4.27 2.52
N HIS A 98 10.21 4.30 1.80
CA HIS A 98 9.90 3.26 0.84
C HIS A 98 9.05 3.77 -0.32
N GLY A 99 9.03 2.97 -1.37
CA GLY A 99 8.15 3.13 -2.52
C GLY A 99 8.03 1.80 -3.24
N ILE A 100 7.09 1.71 -4.18
CA ILE A 100 6.85 0.48 -4.92
C ILE A 100 6.47 0.80 -6.37
N LYS A 101 6.98 0.00 -7.30
CA LYS A 101 6.75 0.16 -8.73
C LYS A 101 6.20 -1.14 -9.32
N ASN A 102 5.08 -1.03 -10.01
CA ASN A 102 4.57 -2.14 -10.82
C ASN A 102 5.47 -2.29 -12.05
N VAL A 103 6.10 -3.44 -12.21
CA VAL A 103 7.03 -3.69 -13.32
C VAL A 103 6.34 -4.16 -14.60
N SER A 104 5.04 -4.44 -14.55
CA SER A 104 4.26 -4.84 -15.72
C SER A 104 3.64 -3.63 -16.39
N ASP A 105 3.60 -3.64 -17.72
CA ASP A 105 2.87 -2.64 -18.51
C ASP A 105 1.47 -3.14 -18.91
N THR A 106 1.08 -4.34 -18.49
CA THR A 106 -0.20 -4.96 -18.84
C THR A 106 -1.01 -5.43 -17.63
N GLU A 107 -0.36 -5.87 -16.55
CA GLU A 107 -1.02 -6.48 -15.41
C GLU A 107 -1.00 -5.57 -14.18
N PRO A 108 -2.08 -5.53 -13.40
CA PRO A 108 -2.09 -4.77 -12.16
C PRO A 108 -1.25 -5.45 -11.07
N LEU A 109 -0.78 -4.65 -10.12
CA LEU A 109 -0.15 -5.10 -8.89
C LEU A 109 -1.13 -4.86 -7.76
N THR A 110 -1.41 -5.88 -6.94
CA THR A 110 -2.25 -5.69 -5.75
C THR A 110 -1.52 -6.11 -4.49
N PHE A 111 -1.71 -5.33 -3.45
CA PHE A 111 -1.19 -5.65 -2.11
C PHE A 111 -2.10 -5.07 -1.04
N VAL A 112 -2.05 -5.66 0.13
CA VAL A 112 -2.73 -5.12 1.32
C VAL A 112 -1.73 -4.25 2.07
N ALA A 113 -2.15 -3.04 2.41
CA ALA A 113 -1.34 -2.08 3.17
C ALA A 113 -1.94 -1.89 4.56
N VAL A 114 -1.09 -2.00 5.58
CA VAL A 114 -1.47 -1.84 6.99
C VAL A 114 -0.53 -0.82 7.62
N ILE A 115 -1.08 0.23 8.21
CA ILE A 115 -0.29 1.19 8.99
C ILE A 115 -0.62 1.01 10.47
N MET A 116 0.42 0.90 11.28
CA MET A 116 0.33 0.78 12.73
C MET A 116 1.15 1.89 13.36
N GLN A 117 0.56 2.56 14.36
CA GLN A 117 1.27 3.61 15.10
C GLN A 117 2.16 3.00 16.17
N ASN A 118 3.26 3.67 16.42
CA ASN A 118 4.20 3.29 17.48
C ASN A 118 3.57 3.47 18.88
#